data_751f6164d8c5568cecaa490d1a7799a7
#
_entry.id   751f6164d8c5568cecaa490d1a7799a7
#
_cell.length_a   1.000
_cell.length_b   1.000
_cell.length_c   1.000
_cell.angle_alpha   90.00
_cell.angle_beta   90.00
_cell.angle_gamma   90.00
#
_symmetry.space_group_name_H-M   'P 1'
#
loop_
_entity.id
_entity.type
_entity.pdbx_description
1 polymer ?
#
loop_
_entity_poly.entity_id
_entity_poly.type
_entity_poly.pdbx_seq_one_letter_code
_entity_poly.pdbx_strand_id
1 'polypeptide(L)'
;AIFLTPDYTSRSKRAVLTLSVAFATAMLWPILVFACFPAEATEWFKSWISISLAALSPLPADEYLWLLKNISWLTFPLWPLALWGIYAWRDQIRQAPLIIPLSFSVVALCSVIFTGTELYSTLLFLVPSLSVLAALGVVSLKRSRENFLDLYSGIIYTLAVIAVWVYFFAWTQGVPAKMAFSITRLAPDVEPHGTSVFLFLLAVIATLLWIAIVFWRLF
;
A
#
# COMPACT_ATOMS: atom_id res chain seq x y z
N ALA A 1 -14.82 8.11 -11.93
CA ALA A 1 -13.93 7.68 -13.02
C ALA A 1 -14.72 7.14 -14.22
N ILE A 2 -15.70 6.25 -14.02
CA ILE A 2 -16.49 5.60 -15.08
C ILE A 2 -17.31 6.63 -15.87
N PHE A 3 -17.78 7.70 -15.24
CA PHE A 3 -18.59 8.77 -15.87
C PHE A 3 -17.76 9.82 -16.64
N LEU A 4 -16.44 9.79 -16.52
CA LEU A 4 -15.54 10.76 -17.16
C LEU A 4 -14.97 10.29 -18.51
N THR A 5 -15.42 9.15 -19.02
CA THR A 5 -14.96 8.62 -20.31
C THR A 5 -15.87 9.05 -21.48
N PRO A 6 -15.33 9.27 -22.70
CA PRO A 6 -16.08 9.88 -23.82
C PRO A 6 -17.31 9.11 -24.33
N ASP A 7 -17.41 7.80 -24.10
CA ASP A 7 -18.53 6.95 -24.55
C ASP A 7 -19.61 6.81 -23.47
N TYR A 8 -20.29 7.90 -23.18
CA TYR A 8 -21.20 8.02 -22.05
C TYR A 8 -22.46 7.11 -22.14
N THR A 9 -23.06 6.97 -23.31
CA THR A 9 -24.42 6.36 -23.44
C THR A 9 -24.45 4.83 -23.37
N SER A 10 -23.45 4.13 -23.85
CA SER A 10 -23.40 2.66 -23.75
C SER A 10 -22.78 2.19 -22.44
N ARG A 11 -21.96 3.03 -21.80
CA ARG A 11 -21.24 2.71 -20.56
C ARG A 11 -22.03 3.02 -19.30
N SER A 12 -23.02 3.93 -19.34
CA SER A 12 -23.86 4.24 -18.18
C SER A 12 -24.63 3.02 -17.67
N LYS A 13 -25.22 2.24 -18.56
CA LYS A 13 -25.93 0.99 -18.20
C LYS A 13 -24.98 -0.05 -17.59
N ARG A 14 -23.80 -0.23 -18.16
CA ARG A 14 -22.77 -1.13 -17.61
C ARG A 14 -22.25 -0.63 -16.27
N ALA A 15 -22.05 0.68 -16.11
CA ALA A 15 -21.62 1.29 -14.86
C ALA A 15 -22.66 1.09 -13.75
N VAL A 16 -23.96 1.32 -14.06
CA VAL A 16 -25.04 1.08 -13.12
C VAL A 16 -25.11 -0.40 -12.71
N LEU A 17 -25.01 -1.31 -13.69
CA LEU A 17 -24.98 -2.74 -13.40
C LEU A 17 -23.79 -3.12 -12.51
N THR A 18 -22.58 -2.63 -12.83
CA THR A 18 -21.38 -2.91 -12.03
C THR A 18 -21.50 -2.37 -10.61
N LEU A 19 -22.01 -1.15 -10.45
CA LEU A 19 -22.25 -0.55 -9.14
C LEU A 19 -23.32 -1.30 -8.37
N SER A 20 -24.40 -1.73 -9.02
CA SER A 20 -25.46 -2.52 -8.39
C SER A 20 -24.96 -3.88 -7.91
N VAL A 21 -24.16 -4.57 -8.74
CA VAL A 21 -23.54 -5.84 -8.35
C VAL A 21 -22.53 -5.65 -7.21
N ALA A 22 -21.69 -4.62 -7.29
CA ALA A 22 -20.74 -4.31 -6.22
C ALA A 22 -21.45 -3.97 -4.91
N PHE A 23 -22.51 -3.18 -4.96
CA PHE A 23 -23.33 -2.85 -3.79
C PHE A 23 -24.04 -4.08 -3.22
N ALA A 24 -24.66 -4.90 -4.06
CA ALA A 24 -25.29 -6.15 -3.63
C ALA A 24 -24.29 -7.10 -2.97
N THR A 25 -23.08 -7.24 -3.55
CA THR A 25 -22.03 -8.07 -2.96
C THR A 25 -21.53 -7.50 -1.63
N ALA A 26 -21.37 -6.18 -1.52
CA ALA A 26 -20.98 -5.52 -0.28
C ALA A 26 -22.05 -5.66 0.82
N MET A 27 -23.33 -5.64 0.45
CA MET A 27 -24.43 -5.80 1.40
C MET A 27 -24.66 -7.25 1.84
N LEU A 28 -24.15 -8.21 1.10
CA LEU A 28 -24.34 -9.63 1.40
C LEU A 28 -23.78 -10.00 2.77
N TRP A 29 -22.61 -9.51 3.11
CA TRP A 29 -21.99 -9.74 4.42
C TRP A 29 -22.79 -9.14 5.59
N PRO A 30 -23.14 -7.85 5.63
CA PRO A 30 -23.96 -7.29 6.68
C PRO A 30 -25.30 -8.02 6.82
N ILE A 31 -25.97 -8.33 5.70
CA ILE A 31 -27.26 -9.05 5.72
C ILE A 31 -27.12 -10.44 6.35
N LEU A 32 -26.07 -11.20 6.00
CA LEU A 32 -25.82 -12.51 6.59
C LEU A 32 -25.54 -12.40 8.10
N VAL A 33 -24.75 -11.43 8.53
CA VAL A 33 -24.45 -11.21 9.95
C VAL A 33 -25.71 -10.86 10.72
N PHE A 34 -26.54 -9.94 10.19
CA PHE A 34 -27.84 -9.60 10.82
C PHE A 34 -28.81 -10.79 10.84
N ALA A 35 -28.82 -11.65 9.83
CA ALA A 35 -29.67 -12.81 9.77
C ALA A 35 -29.26 -13.92 10.78
N CYS A 36 -27.95 -14.14 10.93
CA CYS A 36 -27.41 -15.20 11.77
C CYS A 36 -27.26 -14.78 13.25
N PHE A 37 -26.92 -13.50 13.50
CA PHE A 37 -26.55 -12.97 14.83
C PHE A 37 -27.16 -11.57 15.05
N PRO A 38 -28.51 -11.44 15.15
CA PRO A 38 -29.15 -10.12 15.14
C PRO A 38 -28.80 -9.21 16.33
N ALA A 39 -28.58 -9.78 17.52
CA ALA A 39 -28.22 -9.00 18.70
C ALA A 39 -26.81 -8.45 18.61
N GLU A 40 -25.86 -9.31 18.34
CA GLU A 40 -24.43 -8.97 18.21
C GLU A 40 -24.20 -8.05 17.01
N ALA A 41 -24.90 -8.27 15.89
CA ALA A 41 -24.84 -7.44 14.71
C ALA A 41 -25.27 -6.00 14.99
N THR A 42 -26.32 -5.83 15.79
CA THR A 42 -26.81 -4.49 16.16
C THR A 42 -25.80 -3.73 17.01
N GLU A 43 -25.19 -4.39 18.00
CA GLU A 43 -24.15 -3.79 18.86
C GLU A 43 -22.88 -3.47 18.05
N TRP A 44 -22.44 -4.42 17.21
CA TRP A 44 -21.29 -4.23 16.33
C TRP A 44 -21.50 -3.05 15.38
N PHE A 45 -22.69 -2.96 14.75
CA PHE A 45 -22.98 -1.90 13.77
C PHE A 45 -23.04 -0.52 14.44
N LYS A 46 -23.65 -0.40 15.64
CA LYS A 46 -23.64 0.83 16.43
C LYS A 46 -22.21 1.24 16.80
N SER A 47 -21.41 0.30 17.27
CA SER A 47 -20.02 0.52 17.61
C SER A 47 -19.21 0.96 16.38
N TRP A 48 -19.39 0.27 15.25
CA TRP A 48 -18.73 0.61 13.99
C TRP A 48 -19.08 2.03 13.50
N ILE A 49 -20.37 2.41 13.52
CA ILE A 49 -20.80 3.76 13.15
C ILE A 49 -20.18 4.80 14.10
N SER A 50 -20.25 4.57 15.41
CA SER A 50 -19.70 5.52 16.39
C SER A 50 -18.20 5.74 16.23
N ILE A 51 -17.44 4.66 16.02
CA ILE A 51 -16.00 4.72 15.76
C ILE A 51 -15.71 5.42 14.43
N SER A 52 -16.47 5.08 13.38
CA SER A 52 -16.28 5.69 12.05
C SER A 52 -16.60 7.18 12.05
N LEU A 53 -17.64 7.60 12.76
CA LEU A 53 -17.97 9.02 12.91
C LEU A 53 -16.95 9.78 13.78
N ALA A 54 -16.46 9.15 14.84
CA ALA A 54 -15.41 9.73 15.66
C ALA A 54 -14.07 9.86 14.91
N ALA A 55 -13.80 8.94 13.98
CA ALA A 55 -12.63 8.98 13.12
C ALA A 55 -12.69 10.06 12.02
N LEU A 56 -13.89 10.58 11.68
CA LEU A 56 -14.09 11.69 10.76
C LEU A 56 -13.72 13.02 11.42
N SER A 57 -12.47 13.16 11.83
CA SER A 57 -11.89 14.41 12.32
C SER A 57 -10.83 14.89 11.32
N PRO A 58 -10.86 16.18 10.90
CA PRO A 58 -9.80 16.72 10.07
C PRO A 58 -8.47 16.62 10.81
N LEU A 59 -7.42 16.33 10.07
CA LEU A 59 -6.08 16.22 10.60
C LEU A 59 -5.68 17.55 11.27
N PRO A 60 -5.11 17.55 12.48
CA PRO A 60 -4.56 18.74 13.12
C PRO A 60 -3.51 19.42 12.23
N ALA A 61 -3.42 20.75 12.28
CA ALA A 61 -2.54 21.51 11.37
C ALA A 61 -1.05 21.15 11.50
N ASP A 62 -0.60 20.75 12.66
CA ASP A 62 0.77 20.32 12.98
C ASP A 62 1.09 18.94 12.40
N GLU A 63 0.09 18.10 12.15
CA GLU A 63 0.28 16.76 11.58
C GLU A 63 0.41 16.76 10.04
N TYR A 64 0.08 17.84 9.33
CA TYR A 64 0.23 17.88 7.87
C TYR A 64 1.68 17.75 7.39
N LEU A 65 2.64 18.35 8.09
CA LEU A 65 4.06 18.21 7.78
C LEU A 65 4.55 16.76 8.01
N TRP A 66 4.08 16.16 9.08
CA TRP A 66 4.33 14.76 9.37
C TRP A 66 3.74 13.87 8.26
N LEU A 67 2.51 14.13 7.84
CA LEU A 67 1.83 13.41 6.75
C LEU A 67 2.62 13.50 5.45
N LEU A 68 3.01 14.70 5.01
CA LEU A 68 3.79 14.91 3.79
C LEU A 68 5.12 14.15 3.81
N LYS A 69 5.82 14.19 4.94
CA LYS A 69 7.08 13.46 5.12
C LYS A 69 6.85 11.94 5.02
N ASN A 70 5.83 11.43 5.68
CA ASN A 70 5.57 9.99 5.71
C ASN A 70 5.00 9.47 4.40
N ILE A 71 4.11 10.19 3.72
CA ILE A 71 3.66 9.83 2.36
C ILE A 71 4.86 9.76 1.42
N SER A 72 5.70 10.79 1.40
CA SER A 72 6.86 10.83 0.52
C SER A 72 7.81 9.67 0.77
N TRP A 73 8.04 9.31 2.02
CA TRP A 73 8.93 8.24 2.41
C TRP A 73 8.35 6.85 2.16
N LEU A 74 7.09 6.62 2.56
CA LEU A 74 6.40 5.34 2.43
C LEU A 74 6.15 4.96 0.96
N THR A 75 5.79 5.95 0.14
CA THR A 75 5.43 5.70 -1.27
C THR A 75 6.59 5.90 -2.24
N PHE A 76 7.80 6.19 -1.75
CA PHE A 76 8.98 6.23 -2.61
C PHE A 76 9.41 4.82 -3.01
N PRO A 77 9.76 4.55 -4.29
CA PRO A 77 9.86 5.47 -5.44
C PRO A 77 8.56 5.59 -6.29
N LEU A 78 7.42 5.12 -5.80
CA LEU A 78 6.17 5.06 -6.58
C LEU A 78 5.64 6.44 -6.96
N TRP A 79 5.62 7.40 -6.01
CA TRP A 79 5.03 8.72 -6.27
C TRP A 79 5.75 9.52 -7.37
N PRO A 80 7.09 9.58 -7.47
CA PRO A 80 7.73 10.31 -8.56
C PRO A 80 7.51 9.63 -9.91
N LEU A 81 7.47 8.29 -9.94
CA LEU A 81 7.15 7.53 -11.13
C LEU A 81 5.69 7.68 -11.56
N ALA A 82 4.76 7.73 -10.59
CA ALA A 82 3.35 7.99 -10.84
C ALA A 82 3.13 9.39 -11.42
N LEU A 83 3.77 10.42 -10.85
CA LEU A 83 3.73 11.78 -11.39
C LEU A 83 4.31 11.84 -12.81
N TRP A 84 5.42 11.16 -13.04
CA TRP A 84 5.98 11.03 -14.38
C TRP A 84 5.01 10.34 -15.34
N GLY A 85 4.35 9.25 -14.91
CA GLY A 85 3.34 8.55 -15.70
C GLY A 85 2.17 9.46 -16.07
N ILE A 86 1.62 10.20 -15.13
CA ILE A 86 0.56 11.17 -15.37
C ILE A 86 1.01 12.24 -16.38
N TYR A 87 2.23 12.76 -16.23
CA TYR A 87 2.78 13.76 -17.15
C TYR A 87 3.00 13.18 -18.55
N ALA A 88 3.58 12.00 -18.69
CA ALA A 88 3.86 11.35 -19.96
C ALA A 88 2.60 11.01 -20.75
N TRP A 89 1.53 10.61 -20.04
CA TRP A 89 0.25 10.22 -20.65
C TRP A 89 -0.86 11.27 -20.49
N ARG A 90 -0.50 12.55 -20.23
CA ARG A 90 -1.46 13.63 -19.96
C ARG A 90 -2.54 13.80 -21.03
N ASP A 91 -2.21 13.55 -22.30
CA ASP A 91 -3.15 13.67 -23.42
C ASP A 91 -4.21 12.54 -23.39
N GLN A 92 -3.94 11.47 -22.67
CA GLN A 92 -4.81 10.30 -22.52
C GLN A 92 -5.37 10.14 -21.10
N ILE A 93 -5.32 11.19 -20.28
CA ILE A 93 -5.69 11.15 -18.85
C ILE A 93 -7.14 10.69 -18.62
N ARG A 94 -8.02 10.90 -19.61
CA ARG A 94 -9.43 10.48 -19.55
C ARG A 94 -9.64 9.01 -19.89
N GLN A 95 -8.61 8.28 -20.29
CA GLN A 95 -8.73 6.85 -20.56
C GLN A 95 -8.78 6.05 -19.26
N ALA A 96 -9.51 4.93 -19.27
CA ALA A 96 -9.72 4.09 -18.11
C ALA A 96 -8.43 3.66 -17.37
N PRO A 97 -7.33 3.29 -18.06
CA PRO A 97 -6.10 2.88 -17.38
C PRO A 97 -5.46 3.94 -16.49
N LEU A 98 -5.69 5.23 -16.80
CA LEU A 98 -5.15 6.35 -16.02
C LEU A 98 -6.17 6.92 -15.02
N ILE A 99 -7.40 7.13 -15.48
CA ILE A 99 -8.39 7.83 -14.67
C ILE A 99 -8.87 6.98 -13.46
N ILE A 100 -8.89 5.65 -13.58
CA ILE A 100 -9.29 4.77 -12.50
C ILE A 100 -8.28 4.81 -11.33
N PRO A 101 -6.97 4.52 -11.53
CA PRO A 101 -6.02 4.58 -10.44
C PRO A 101 -5.82 6.01 -9.93
N LEU A 102 -5.92 7.03 -10.80
CA LEU A 102 -5.83 8.43 -10.38
C LEU A 102 -7.00 8.81 -9.45
N SER A 103 -8.24 8.48 -9.82
CA SER A 103 -9.40 8.75 -8.97
C SER A 103 -9.34 7.99 -7.65
N PHE A 104 -8.86 6.74 -7.66
CA PHE A 104 -8.65 5.98 -6.44
C PHE A 104 -7.58 6.63 -5.55
N SER A 105 -6.47 7.09 -6.13
CA SER A 105 -5.42 7.82 -5.39
C SER A 105 -5.94 9.10 -4.74
N VAL A 106 -6.79 9.86 -5.47
CA VAL A 106 -7.41 11.08 -4.94
C VAL A 106 -8.35 10.74 -3.77
N VAL A 107 -9.21 9.73 -3.92
CA VAL A 107 -10.12 9.30 -2.85
C VAL A 107 -9.34 8.80 -1.64
N ALA A 108 -8.30 7.98 -1.83
CA ALA A 108 -7.44 7.51 -0.75
C ALA A 108 -6.73 8.67 -0.04
N LEU A 109 -6.23 9.65 -0.79
CA LEU A 109 -5.59 10.84 -0.20
C LEU A 109 -6.59 11.68 0.60
N CYS A 110 -7.78 11.90 0.06
CA CYS A 110 -8.86 12.56 0.79
C CYS A 110 -9.21 11.80 2.08
N SER A 111 -9.32 10.47 2.01
CA SER A 111 -9.56 9.65 3.21
C SER A 111 -8.49 9.86 4.27
N VAL A 112 -7.21 9.90 3.89
CA VAL A 112 -6.11 10.18 4.83
C VAL A 112 -6.27 11.54 5.52
N ILE A 113 -6.69 12.56 4.79
CA ILE A 113 -6.87 13.92 5.33
C ILE A 113 -8.04 13.98 6.33
N PHE A 114 -9.09 13.19 6.09
CA PHE A 114 -10.32 13.22 6.91
C PHE A 114 -10.38 12.13 7.99
N THR A 115 -9.46 11.17 8.02
CA THR A 115 -9.40 10.10 9.03
C THR A 115 -8.13 10.21 9.85
N GLY A 116 -8.10 11.14 10.80
CA GLY A 116 -6.90 11.45 11.60
C GLY A 116 -6.41 10.36 12.57
N THR A 117 -7.21 9.30 12.82
CA THR A 117 -6.90 8.33 13.88
C THR A 117 -6.07 7.11 13.44
N GLU A 118 -6.13 6.73 12.15
CA GLU A 118 -5.49 5.51 11.63
C GLU A 118 -4.60 5.82 10.42
N LEU A 119 -3.70 6.79 10.60
CA LEU A 119 -2.96 7.41 9.50
C LEU A 119 -2.11 6.41 8.70
N TYR A 120 -1.42 5.48 9.37
CA TYR A 120 -0.55 4.51 8.69
C TYR A 120 -1.33 3.49 7.85
N SER A 121 -2.41 2.93 8.40
CA SER A 121 -3.23 1.96 7.68
C SER A 121 -3.91 2.59 6.48
N THR A 122 -4.39 3.83 6.62
CA THR A 122 -5.02 4.58 5.53
C THR A 122 -4.02 4.95 4.43
N LEU A 123 -2.76 5.27 4.76
CA LEU A 123 -1.70 5.50 3.77
C LEU A 123 -1.42 4.29 2.88
N LEU A 124 -1.59 3.07 3.39
CA LEU A 124 -1.40 1.86 2.60
C LEU A 124 -2.37 1.75 1.41
N PHE A 125 -3.56 2.36 1.49
CA PHE A 125 -4.50 2.39 0.35
C PHE A 125 -3.98 3.20 -0.84
N LEU A 126 -3.01 4.09 -0.65
CA LEU A 126 -2.36 4.81 -1.76
C LEU A 126 -1.44 3.91 -2.58
N VAL A 127 -0.83 2.91 -1.96
CA VAL A 127 0.21 2.09 -2.61
C VAL A 127 -0.27 1.37 -3.87
N PRO A 128 -1.42 0.66 -3.88
CA PRO A 128 -1.88 -0.05 -5.07
C PRO A 128 -2.13 0.88 -6.27
N SER A 129 -2.78 2.01 -6.03
CA SER A 129 -3.10 2.96 -7.10
C SER A 129 -1.87 3.69 -7.64
N LEU A 130 -0.95 4.09 -6.77
CA LEU A 130 0.33 4.67 -7.17
C LEU A 130 1.20 3.65 -7.90
N SER A 131 1.15 2.37 -7.54
CA SER A 131 1.88 1.30 -8.23
C SER A 131 1.44 1.16 -9.69
N VAL A 132 0.13 1.22 -9.96
CA VAL A 132 -0.40 1.17 -11.33
C VAL A 132 0.04 2.40 -12.13
N LEU A 133 -0.07 3.60 -11.54
CA LEU A 133 0.38 4.84 -12.19
C LEU A 133 1.90 4.85 -12.42
N ALA A 134 2.68 4.35 -11.46
CA ALA A 134 4.13 4.23 -11.57
C ALA A 134 4.52 3.24 -12.67
N ALA A 135 3.82 2.10 -12.81
CA ALA A 135 4.06 1.14 -13.88
C ALA A 135 3.86 1.78 -15.26
N LEU A 136 2.81 2.58 -15.44
CA LEU A 136 2.61 3.36 -16.68
C LEU A 136 3.71 4.40 -16.89
N GLY A 137 4.23 4.98 -15.81
CA GLY A 137 5.40 5.87 -15.83
C GLY A 137 6.65 5.16 -16.31
N VAL A 138 6.94 3.97 -15.78
CA VAL A 138 8.13 3.17 -16.16
C VAL A 138 8.10 2.84 -17.65
N VAL A 139 6.96 2.39 -18.20
CA VAL A 139 6.83 2.07 -19.63
C VAL A 139 7.17 3.25 -20.55
N SER A 140 6.96 4.48 -20.08
CA SER A 140 7.27 5.71 -20.85
C SER A 140 8.72 6.19 -20.71
N LEU A 141 9.54 5.54 -19.87
CA LEU A 141 10.93 5.94 -19.63
C LEU A 141 11.84 5.56 -20.82
N LYS A 142 12.86 6.39 -21.03
CA LYS A 142 13.94 6.04 -21.96
C LYS A 142 14.83 4.95 -21.33
N ARG A 143 15.39 4.07 -22.14
CA ARG A 143 16.23 2.93 -21.74
C ARG A 143 17.32 3.27 -20.70
N SER A 144 17.94 4.44 -20.81
CA SER A 144 18.96 4.87 -19.82
C SER A 144 18.38 5.08 -18.41
N ARG A 145 17.13 5.52 -18.31
CA ARG A 145 16.45 5.72 -17.01
C ARG A 145 15.88 4.42 -16.44
N GLU A 146 15.52 3.48 -17.32
CA GLU A 146 15.15 2.12 -16.91
C GLU A 146 16.34 1.42 -16.24
N ASN A 147 17.52 1.47 -16.85
CA ASN A 147 18.74 0.89 -16.27
C ASN A 147 19.08 1.50 -14.90
N PHE A 148 18.88 2.82 -14.73
CA PHE A 148 19.08 3.48 -13.44
C PHE A 148 18.08 2.97 -12.40
N LEU A 149 16.79 2.79 -12.75
CA LEU A 149 15.79 2.23 -11.85
C LEU A 149 16.10 0.78 -11.48
N ASP A 150 16.54 -0.02 -12.42
CA ASP A 150 16.97 -1.41 -12.18
C ASP A 150 18.13 -1.45 -11.17
N LEU A 151 19.16 -0.65 -11.39
CA LEU A 151 20.31 -0.55 -10.49
C LEU A 151 19.88 -0.06 -9.09
N TYR A 152 19.09 1.01 -9.05
CA TYR A 152 18.56 1.57 -7.81
C TYR A 152 17.73 0.53 -7.03
N SER A 153 16.82 -0.16 -7.71
CA SER A 153 15.99 -1.21 -7.12
C SER A 153 16.85 -2.36 -6.58
N GLY A 154 17.84 -2.81 -7.37
CA GLY A 154 18.79 -3.83 -6.95
C GLY A 154 19.52 -3.46 -5.66
N ILE A 155 20.02 -2.23 -5.57
CA ILE A 155 20.73 -1.74 -4.38
C ILE A 155 19.78 -1.66 -3.17
N ILE A 156 18.63 -1.00 -3.31
CA ILE A 156 17.71 -0.77 -2.19
C ILE A 156 17.16 -2.08 -1.63
N TYR A 157 16.71 -3.00 -2.50
CA TYR A 157 16.20 -4.28 -2.03
C TYR A 157 17.30 -5.17 -1.45
N THR A 158 18.53 -5.10 -1.96
CA THR A 158 19.66 -5.81 -1.36
C THR A 158 19.98 -5.27 0.04
N LEU A 159 19.97 -3.94 0.21
CA LEU A 159 20.13 -3.33 1.54
C LEU A 159 18.99 -3.71 2.48
N ALA A 160 17.75 -3.78 1.98
CA ALA A 160 16.60 -4.23 2.77
C ALA A 160 16.77 -5.69 3.22
N VAL A 161 17.21 -6.59 2.34
CA VAL A 161 17.50 -8.00 2.68
C VAL A 161 18.58 -8.07 3.76
N ILE A 162 19.67 -7.31 3.61
CA ILE A 162 20.74 -7.25 4.62
C ILE A 162 20.18 -6.74 5.96
N ALA A 163 19.37 -5.67 5.95
CA ALA A 163 18.75 -5.14 7.15
C ALA A 163 17.87 -6.17 7.85
N VAL A 164 17.03 -6.89 7.10
CA VAL A 164 16.18 -7.97 7.65
C VAL A 164 17.03 -9.03 8.34
N TRP A 165 18.12 -9.49 7.72
CA TRP A 165 19.02 -10.47 8.34
C TRP A 165 19.72 -9.93 9.59
N VAL A 166 20.17 -8.68 9.55
CA VAL A 166 20.79 -8.03 10.72
C VAL A 166 19.80 -7.92 11.87
N TYR A 167 18.55 -7.51 11.61
CA TYR A 167 17.49 -7.46 12.63
C TYR A 167 17.13 -8.86 13.13
N PHE A 168 17.07 -9.86 12.28
CA PHE A 168 16.84 -11.24 12.67
C PHE A 168 17.91 -11.75 13.65
N PHE A 169 19.20 -11.55 13.32
CA PHE A 169 20.30 -11.96 14.21
C PHE A 169 20.35 -11.12 15.49
N ALA A 170 20.03 -9.82 15.42
CA ALA A 170 19.93 -8.99 16.60
C ALA A 170 18.86 -9.48 17.56
N TRP A 171 17.70 -9.93 17.01
CA TRP A 171 16.60 -10.43 17.82
C TRP A 171 16.87 -11.84 18.38
N THR A 172 17.43 -12.75 17.59
CA THR A 172 17.62 -14.16 17.99
C THR A 172 18.92 -14.41 18.76
N GLN A 173 19.99 -13.69 18.40
CA GLN A 173 21.35 -13.90 18.94
C GLN A 173 21.86 -12.72 19.79
N GLY A 174 21.12 -11.62 19.83
CA GLY A 174 21.56 -10.40 20.54
C GLY A 174 22.71 -9.64 19.85
N VAL A 175 23.03 -9.95 18.60
CA VAL A 175 24.14 -9.32 17.85
C VAL A 175 23.61 -8.69 16.57
N PRO A 176 23.89 -7.38 16.31
CA PRO A 176 24.61 -6.40 17.13
C PRO A 176 23.84 -5.90 18.35
N ALA A 177 24.52 -5.71 19.47
CA ALA A 177 23.91 -5.37 20.76
C ALA A 177 23.05 -4.08 20.72
N LYS A 178 23.48 -3.06 19.94
CA LYS A 178 22.71 -1.80 19.81
C LYS A 178 21.32 -2.03 19.16
N MET A 179 21.23 -2.91 18.17
CA MET A 179 19.96 -3.23 17.50
C MET A 179 19.10 -4.12 18.40
N ALA A 180 19.69 -5.10 19.09
CA ALA A 180 18.99 -5.93 20.05
C ALA A 180 18.35 -5.07 21.17
N PHE A 181 19.08 -4.10 21.71
CA PHE A 181 18.56 -3.15 22.67
C PHE A 181 17.41 -2.30 22.13
N SER A 182 17.50 -1.87 20.86
CA SER A 182 16.42 -1.12 20.21
C SER A 182 15.15 -1.95 20.06
N ILE A 183 15.27 -3.24 19.71
CA ILE A 183 14.14 -4.17 19.57
C ILE A 183 13.46 -4.38 20.92
N THR A 184 14.22 -4.70 21.98
CA THR A 184 13.66 -4.89 23.34
C THR A 184 13.01 -3.62 23.90
N ARG A 185 13.48 -2.45 23.51
CA ARG A 185 12.85 -1.18 23.89
C ARG A 185 11.53 -0.93 23.16
N LEU A 186 11.42 -1.33 21.88
CA LEU A 186 10.21 -1.12 21.07
C LEU A 186 9.14 -2.18 21.34
N ALA A 187 9.54 -3.38 21.70
CA ALA A 187 8.65 -4.50 21.95
C ALA A 187 9.11 -5.29 23.19
N PRO A 188 8.96 -4.73 24.42
CA PRO A 188 9.47 -5.33 25.65
C PRO A 188 8.82 -6.68 26.00
N ASP A 189 7.57 -6.89 25.54
CA ASP A 189 6.79 -8.09 25.86
C ASP A 189 6.91 -9.20 24.80
N VAL A 190 7.71 -8.98 23.76
CA VAL A 190 7.88 -9.95 22.67
C VAL A 190 9.17 -10.74 22.87
N GLU A 191 9.03 -11.95 23.41
CA GLU A 191 10.15 -12.89 23.48
C GLU A 191 10.46 -13.48 22.09
N PRO A 192 11.75 -13.75 21.77
CA PRO A 192 12.12 -14.43 20.54
C PRO A 192 11.57 -15.86 20.58
N HIS A 193 10.45 -16.08 19.92
CA HIS A 193 9.94 -17.42 19.70
C HIS A 193 10.90 -18.20 18.79
N GLY A 194 11.13 -19.46 19.14
CA GLY A 194 12.02 -20.32 18.34
C GLY A 194 11.63 -20.28 16.85
N THR A 195 12.59 -19.91 16.02
CA THR A 195 12.35 -19.79 14.58
C THR A 195 12.05 -21.17 14.00
N SER A 196 10.93 -21.33 13.33
CA SER A 196 10.64 -22.56 12.59
C SER A 196 11.74 -22.80 11.56
N VAL A 197 12.34 -23.98 11.59
CA VAL A 197 13.38 -24.38 10.62
C VAL A 197 12.88 -24.22 9.19
N PHE A 198 11.60 -24.52 8.94
CA PHE A 198 10.97 -24.33 7.64
C PHE A 198 10.98 -22.86 7.19
N LEU A 199 10.58 -21.93 8.05
CA LEU A 199 10.58 -20.50 7.72
C LEU A 199 12.00 -19.95 7.52
N PHE A 200 12.97 -20.43 8.31
CA PHE A 200 14.37 -20.06 8.12
C PHE A 200 14.91 -20.54 6.77
N LEU A 201 14.67 -21.79 6.39
CA LEU A 201 15.07 -22.33 5.09
C LEU A 201 14.39 -21.58 3.94
N LEU A 202 13.12 -21.25 4.07
CA LEU A 202 12.40 -20.45 3.08
C LEU A 202 13.03 -19.06 2.90
N ALA A 203 13.41 -18.40 3.99
CA ALA A 203 14.09 -17.10 3.95
C ALA A 203 15.46 -17.19 3.28
N VAL A 204 16.23 -18.24 3.56
CA VAL A 204 17.52 -18.49 2.90
C VAL A 204 17.33 -18.71 1.40
N ILE A 205 16.39 -19.57 1.00
CA ILE A 205 16.08 -19.81 -0.42
C ILE A 205 15.66 -18.53 -1.11
N ALA A 206 14.77 -17.75 -0.51
CA ALA A 206 14.33 -16.45 -1.06
C ALA A 206 15.51 -15.48 -1.23
N THR A 207 16.44 -15.43 -0.27
CA THR A 207 17.65 -14.61 -0.35
C THR A 207 18.58 -15.06 -1.48
N LEU A 208 18.78 -16.36 -1.63
CA LEU A 208 19.60 -16.91 -2.72
C LEU A 208 18.98 -16.65 -4.09
N LEU A 209 17.66 -16.80 -4.22
CA LEU A 209 16.93 -16.46 -5.44
C LEU A 209 17.06 -14.97 -5.76
N TRP A 210 16.94 -14.09 -4.75
CA TRP A 210 17.15 -12.66 -4.95
C TRP A 210 18.56 -12.35 -5.47
N ILE A 211 19.59 -12.91 -4.85
CA ILE A 211 20.98 -12.74 -5.28
C ILE A 211 21.15 -13.22 -6.73
N ALA A 212 20.59 -14.38 -7.09
CA ALA A 212 20.67 -14.91 -8.44
C ALA A 212 19.98 -13.99 -9.47
N ILE A 213 18.80 -13.44 -9.13
CA ILE A 213 18.06 -12.49 -9.98
C ILE A 213 18.87 -11.19 -10.18
N VAL A 214 19.43 -10.63 -9.09
CA VAL A 214 20.24 -9.40 -9.16
C VAL A 214 21.47 -9.65 -10.03
N PHE A 215 22.14 -10.78 -9.84
CA PHE A 215 23.33 -11.12 -10.64
C PHE A 215 22.96 -11.28 -12.12
N TRP A 216 21.88 -12.02 -12.43
CA TRP A 216 21.41 -12.22 -13.81
C TRP A 216 20.98 -10.90 -14.48
N ARG A 217 20.44 -9.95 -13.71
CA ARG A 217 19.94 -8.67 -14.24
C ARG A 217 21.06 -7.66 -14.47
N LEU A 218 22.10 -7.66 -13.64
CA LEU A 218 23.18 -6.66 -13.68
C LEU A 218 24.39 -7.10 -14.54
N PHE A 219 24.57 -8.40 -14.71
CA PHE A 219 25.67 -8.99 -15.48
C PHE A 219 25.15 -9.87 -16.61
#